data_b7b696c33e2f51603dfc07cedf0fb062
#
_entry.id   b7b696c33e2f51603dfc07cedf0fb062
#
_cell.length_a   1.000
_cell.length_b   1.000
_cell.length_c   1.000
_cell.angle_alpha   90.00
_cell.angle_beta   90.00
_cell.angle_gamma   90.00
#
_symmetry.space_group_name_H-M   'P 1'
#
loop_
_entity.id
_entity.type
_entity.pdbx_description
1 polymer ?
#
loop_
_entity_poly.entity_id
_entity_poly.type
_entity_poly.pdbx_seq_one_letter_code
_entity_poly.pdbx_strand_id
1 'polypeptide(L)' 'MAQREIIYGVCDKTGSCDSYFGFFKTKVDAEHEVEIQAKRLKEDLGMMDIEIKTDRALFGGKLVIVIHQYVLR' A
#
# COMPACT_ATOMS: atom_id res chain seq x y z
N MET A 1 -31.05 2.77 -6.17
CA MET A 1 -30.20 2.09 -5.19
C MET A 1 -28.91 2.85 -5.02
N ALA A 2 -28.57 3.16 -3.78
CA ALA A 2 -27.32 3.82 -3.50
C ALA A 2 -26.16 2.83 -3.68
N GLN A 3 -25.22 3.16 -4.54
CA GLN A 3 -24.01 2.37 -4.68
C GLN A 3 -23.01 2.82 -3.63
N ARG A 4 -22.36 1.86 -3.01
CA ARG A 4 -21.31 2.16 -2.06
C ARG A 4 -20.03 2.44 -2.84
N GLU A 5 -19.42 3.58 -2.54
CA GLU A 5 -18.10 3.86 -3.08
C GLU A 5 -17.04 3.22 -2.18
N ILE A 6 -16.09 2.58 -2.80
CA ILE A 6 -14.97 1.97 -2.10
C ILE A 6 -13.71 2.71 -2.52
N ILE A 7 -12.91 3.10 -1.52
CA ILE A 7 -11.62 3.74 -1.75
C ILE A 7 -10.54 2.85 -1.13
N TYR A 8 -9.46 2.70 -1.85
CA TYR A 8 -8.32 1.90 -1.41
C TYR A 8 -7.17 2.84 -1.06
N GLY A 9 -6.78 2.84 0.22
CA GLY A 9 -5.66 3.65 0.68
C GLY A 9 -4.41 2.81 0.79
N VAL A 10 -3.33 3.26 0.17
CA VAL A 10 -2.03 2.57 0.26
C VAL A 10 -1.28 3.16 1.44
N CYS A 11 -1.18 2.39 2.50
CA CYS A 11 -0.66 2.83 3.79
C CYS A 11 0.81 2.49 3.94
N ASP A 12 1.58 3.48 4.41
CA ASP A 12 2.99 3.32 4.73
C ASP A 12 3.11 2.96 6.22
N LYS A 13 3.67 1.78 6.49
CA LYS A 13 3.86 1.27 7.84
C LYS A 13 5.32 1.37 8.31
N THR A 14 6.17 2.06 7.56
CA THR A 14 7.59 2.14 7.91
C THR A 14 7.89 3.11 9.04
N GLY A 15 7.04 4.10 9.27
CA GLY A 15 7.24 5.08 10.32
C GLY A 15 6.52 4.75 11.61
N SER A 16 6.69 5.60 12.61
CA SER A 16 6.01 5.47 13.91
C SER A 16 4.52 5.79 13.81
N CYS A 17 4.13 6.57 12.82
CA CYS A 17 2.74 6.91 12.54
C CYS A 17 2.38 6.44 11.15
N ASP A 18 1.14 5.98 10.98
CA ASP A 18 0.67 5.57 9.66
C ASP A 18 0.51 6.78 8.76
N SER A 19 1.00 6.68 7.55
CA SER A 19 0.78 7.68 6.52
C SER A 19 0.35 6.97 5.24
N TYR A 20 -0.18 7.74 4.29
CA TYR A 20 -0.69 7.17 3.06
C TYR A 20 0.05 7.73 1.86
N PHE A 21 0.40 6.83 0.93
CA PHE A 21 0.98 7.25 -0.35
C PHE A 21 -0.10 7.83 -1.26
N GLY A 22 -1.33 7.37 -1.10
CA GLY A 22 -2.44 7.87 -1.90
C GLY A 22 -3.68 7.03 -1.72
N PHE A 23 -4.76 7.50 -2.32
CA PHE A 23 -6.06 6.82 -2.29
C PHE A 23 -6.51 6.59 -3.72
N PHE A 24 -7.07 5.41 -3.97
CA PHE A 24 -7.40 4.97 -5.32
C PHE A 24 -8.82 4.43 -5.35
N LYS A 25 -9.50 4.63 -6.47
CA LYS A 25 -10.87 4.15 -6.64
C LYS A 25 -10.95 2.69 -7.02
N THR A 26 -9.86 2.14 -7.58
CA THR A 26 -9.82 0.74 -7.98
C THR A 26 -8.72 0.01 -7.23
N LYS A 27 -8.95 -1.26 -6.97
CA LYS A 27 -7.97 -2.10 -6.29
C LYS A 27 -6.72 -2.28 -7.15
N VAL A 28 -6.89 -2.38 -8.47
CA VAL A 28 -5.77 -2.54 -9.39
C VAL A 28 -4.81 -1.36 -9.30
N ASP A 29 -5.34 -0.14 -9.25
CA ASP A 29 -4.50 1.05 -9.12
C ASP A 29 -3.74 1.06 -7.80
N ALA A 30 -4.42 0.67 -6.70
CA ALA A 30 -3.78 0.59 -5.40
C ALA A 30 -2.68 -0.47 -5.38
N GLU A 31 -2.93 -1.63 -6.00
CA GLU A 31 -1.94 -2.69 -6.08
C GLU A 31 -0.72 -2.23 -6.87
N HIS A 32 -0.95 -1.47 -7.94
CA HIS A 32 0.14 -0.91 -8.74
C HIS A 32 0.98 0.06 -7.89
N GLU A 33 0.34 0.86 -7.07
CA GLU A 33 1.05 1.78 -6.18
C GLU A 33 1.89 1.03 -5.14
N VAL A 34 1.38 -0.08 -4.60
CA VAL A 34 2.16 -0.92 -3.68
C VAL A 34 3.46 -1.36 -4.34
N GLU A 35 3.37 -1.81 -5.59
CA GLU A 35 4.55 -2.24 -6.34
C GLU A 35 5.54 -1.10 -6.55
N ILE A 36 5.04 0.07 -6.95
CA ILE A 36 5.88 1.25 -7.19
C ILE A 36 6.61 1.65 -5.90
N GLN A 37 5.88 1.77 -4.79
CA GLN A 37 6.47 2.21 -3.54
C GLN A 37 7.42 1.16 -2.95
N ALA A 38 7.09 -0.12 -3.11
CA ALA A 38 7.97 -1.19 -2.66
C ALA A 38 9.29 -1.19 -3.41
N LYS A 39 9.25 -0.96 -4.72
CA LYS A 39 10.47 -0.84 -5.53
C LYS A 39 11.30 0.36 -5.11
N ARG A 40 10.66 1.47 -4.75
CA ARG A 40 11.37 2.65 -4.25
C ARG A 40 12.07 2.35 -2.94
N LEU A 41 11.42 1.67 -2.01
CA LEU A 41 12.04 1.27 -0.76
C LEU A 41 13.25 0.39 -1.01
N LYS A 42 13.15 -0.53 -1.96
CA LYS A 42 14.24 -1.42 -2.30
C LYS A 42 15.43 -0.66 -2.86
N GLU A 43 15.18 0.26 -3.80
CA GLU A 43 16.24 0.99 -4.51
C GLU A 43 16.80 2.16 -3.69
N ASP A 44 15.91 2.96 -3.09
CA ASP A 44 16.32 4.20 -2.42
C ASP A 44 16.84 3.97 -0.99
N LEU A 45 16.24 3.01 -0.28
CA LEU A 45 16.60 2.73 1.10
C LEU A 45 17.37 1.44 1.28
N GLY A 46 17.69 0.75 0.18
CA GLY A 46 18.48 -0.47 0.24
C GLY A 46 17.77 -1.66 0.89
N MET A 47 16.44 -1.65 0.92
CA MET A 47 15.65 -2.75 1.51
C MET A 47 15.57 -3.91 0.54
N MET A 48 16.72 -4.58 0.32
CA MET A 48 16.85 -5.59 -0.72
C MET A 48 16.00 -6.83 -0.50
N ASP A 49 15.70 -7.14 0.76
CA ASP A 49 14.92 -8.33 1.11
C ASP A 49 13.41 -8.05 1.21
N ILE A 50 12.96 -6.93 0.63
CA ILE A 50 11.55 -6.61 0.66
C ILE A 50 10.77 -7.63 -0.17
N GLU A 51 9.69 -8.15 0.39
CA GLU A 51 8.81 -9.09 -0.26
C GLU A 51 7.58 -8.34 -0.76
N ILE A 52 7.40 -8.30 -2.08
CA ILE A 52 6.31 -7.57 -2.71
C ILE A 52 5.19 -8.55 -3.03
N LYS A 53 4.02 -8.33 -2.42
CA LYS A 53 2.82 -9.10 -2.70
C LYS A 53 1.82 -8.21 -3.40
N THR A 54 0.70 -8.80 -3.85
CA THR A 54 -0.31 -8.06 -4.61
C THR A 54 -0.87 -6.87 -3.83
N ASP A 55 -1.19 -7.07 -2.56
CA ASP A 55 -1.87 -6.07 -1.74
C ASP A 55 -1.03 -5.55 -0.59
N ARG A 56 0.24 -5.94 -0.52
CA ARG A 56 1.10 -5.56 0.60
C ARG A 56 2.56 -5.79 0.26
N ALA A 57 3.42 -5.21 1.06
CA ALA A 57 4.85 -5.48 1.01
C ALA A 57 5.37 -5.68 2.43
N LEU A 58 6.30 -6.61 2.59
CA LEU A 58 6.88 -6.94 3.88
C LEU A 58 8.39 -6.83 3.83
N PHE A 59 8.99 -6.48 4.96
CA PHE A 59 10.44 -6.46 5.11
C PHE A 59 10.79 -7.10 6.44
N GLY A 60 11.52 -8.20 6.38
CA GLY A 60 11.87 -8.96 7.59
C GLY A 60 10.63 -9.51 8.32
N GLY A 61 9.58 -9.83 7.56
CA GLY A 61 8.34 -10.35 8.12
C GLY A 61 7.38 -9.29 8.64
N LYS A 62 7.77 -8.00 8.60
CA LYS A 62 6.92 -6.92 9.05
C LYS A 62 6.27 -6.22 7.87
N LEU A 63 5.00 -5.84 8.03
CA LEU A 63 4.30 -5.06 7.00
C LEU A 63 4.93 -3.67 6.91
N VAL A 64 5.33 -3.29 5.70
CA VAL A 64 5.85 -1.94 5.43
C VAL A 64 4.89 -1.15 4.54
N ILE A 65 4.12 -1.84 3.72
CA ILE A 65 3.08 -1.23 2.88
C ILE A 65 1.87 -2.15 2.90
N VAL A 66 0.68 -1.58 3.02
CA VAL A 66 -0.56 -2.37 3.01
C VAL A 66 -1.68 -1.53 2.41
N ILE A 67 -2.65 -2.19 1.78
CA ILE A 67 -3.84 -1.53 1.25
C ILE A 67 -4.94 -1.62 2.30
N HIS A 68 -5.52 -0.48 2.65
CA HIS A 68 -6.71 -0.40 3.49
C HIS A 68 -7.91 -0.07 2.62
N GLN A 69 -8.99 -0.81 2.81
CA GLN A 69 -10.22 -0.61 2.06
C GLN A 69 -11.20 0.18 2.92
N TYR A 70 -11.70 1.28 2.37
CA TYR A 70 -12.69 2.12 3.04
C TYR A 70 -13.97 2.16 2.22
N VAL A 71 -15.09 2.02 2.90
CA VAL A 71 -16.40 2.13 2.26
C VAL A 71 -16.95 3.51 2.57
N LEU A 72 -17.21 4.28 1.54
CA LEU A 72 -17.82 5.60 1.64
C LEU A 72 -19.34 5.47 1.49
N ARG A 73 -20.07 6.31 2.18
CA ARG A 73 -21.52 6.34 2.09
C ARG A 73 -21.99 7.61 1.40
#